data_0d5dd45702a1bfdb542e13578002c382
#
_entry.id   0d5dd45702a1bfdb542e13578002c382
#
_cell.length_a   1.000
_cell.length_b   1.000
_cell.length_c   1.000
_cell.angle_alpha   90.00
_cell.angle_beta   90.00
_cell.angle_gamma   90.00
#
_symmetry.space_group_name_H-M   'P 1'
#
loop_
_entity.id
_entity.type
_entity.pdbx_description
1 polymer ?
#
loop_
_entity_poly.entity_id
_entity_poly.type
_entity_poly.pdbx_seq_one_letter_code
_entity_poly.pdbx_strand_id
1 'polypeptide(L)'
;MKLNCVIVEDSTLQRMLIVKLVSNHPNLRLVGNFSNAIEAKNCLTVNEIDLIFLDVEMPVINGFNFLDALKVKPQIVFVTAKTDYAMKAFEYNATDYLQKPVSIDRFNAAVKRAMENYSITHEPPLESGEHIFIKSNLKKLKIYTSKIKWIEAYGDYVKVVTEDASNLVLSTMKSFENDLSKERFIRVHKSFIINIEKVERYNSKFAEIGPTKIPLSRNKKENLAKALAAS
;
A
#
# COMPACT_ATOMS: atom_id res chain seq x y z
N MET A 1 -12.98 -6.44 -9.76
CA MET A 1 -11.97 -7.30 -9.14
C MET A 1 -12.54 -7.85 -7.84
N LYS A 2 -12.29 -9.12 -7.48
CA LYS A 2 -12.78 -9.75 -6.25
C LYS A 2 -11.62 -10.44 -5.55
N LEU A 3 -11.50 -10.28 -4.22
CA LEU A 3 -10.55 -11.02 -3.40
C LEU A 3 -11.09 -12.40 -3.09
N ASN A 4 -10.28 -13.43 -3.32
CA ASN A 4 -10.56 -14.78 -2.86
C ASN A 4 -10.37 -14.83 -1.34
N CYS A 5 -11.41 -15.15 -0.60
CA CYS A 5 -11.32 -15.16 0.85
C CYS A 5 -11.80 -16.46 1.48
N VAL A 6 -11.26 -16.73 2.65
CA VAL A 6 -11.70 -17.82 3.53
C VAL A 6 -12.09 -17.28 4.90
N ILE A 7 -12.94 -18.02 5.59
CA ILE A 7 -13.39 -17.74 6.95
C ILE A 7 -12.95 -18.89 7.84
N VAL A 8 -12.33 -18.59 8.99
CA VAL A 8 -11.93 -19.58 9.98
C VAL A 8 -12.50 -19.16 11.33
N GLU A 9 -13.51 -19.87 11.79
CA GLU A 9 -14.32 -19.53 12.96
C GLU A 9 -14.96 -20.81 13.49
N ASP A 10 -14.75 -21.16 14.74
CA ASP A 10 -15.26 -22.42 15.33
C ASP A 10 -16.78 -22.37 15.62
N SER A 11 -17.29 -21.22 16.02
CA SER A 11 -18.72 -21.04 16.27
C SER A 11 -19.52 -21.05 14.97
N THR A 12 -20.39 -22.03 14.79
CA THR A 12 -21.25 -22.15 13.61
C THR A 12 -22.10 -20.89 13.37
N LEU A 13 -22.66 -20.30 14.44
CA LEU A 13 -23.50 -19.12 14.33
C LEU A 13 -22.67 -17.90 13.85
N GLN A 14 -21.51 -17.67 14.47
CA GLN A 14 -20.64 -16.57 14.12
C GLN A 14 -20.09 -16.74 12.69
N ARG A 15 -19.69 -17.96 12.33
CA ARG A 15 -19.23 -18.27 10.98
C ARG A 15 -20.30 -17.97 9.93
N MET A 16 -21.56 -18.36 10.17
CA MET A 16 -22.66 -18.06 9.25
C MET A 16 -22.93 -16.56 9.10
N LEU A 17 -22.79 -15.78 10.16
CA LEU A 17 -22.91 -14.32 10.09
C LEU A 17 -21.82 -13.69 9.17
N ILE A 18 -20.57 -14.12 9.32
CA ILE A 18 -19.50 -13.64 8.46
C ILE A 18 -19.67 -14.14 7.02
N VAL A 19 -20.08 -15.40 6.82
CA VAL A 19 -20.42 -15.95 5.49
C VAL A 19 -21.46 -15.07 4.79
N LYS A 20 -22.51 -14.65 5.50
CA LYS A 20 -23.55 -13.77 4.95
C LYS A 20 -22.97 -12.41 4.54
N LEU A 21 -22.12 -11.80 5.37
CA LEU A 21 -21.46 -10.53 5.03
C LEU A 21 -20.56 -10.66 3.79
N VAL A 22 -19.74 -11.70 3.74
CA VAL A 22 -18.83 -11.99 2.61
C VAL A 22 -19.63 -12.24 1.32
N SER A 23 -20.66 -13.09 1.38
CA SER A 23 -21.44 -13.45 0.20
C SER A 23 -22.22 -12.28 -0.41
N ASN A 24 -22.59 -11.30 0.40
CA ASN A 24 -23.30 -10.09 -0.04
C ASN A 24 -22.34 -8.98 -0.49
N HIS A 25 -21.01 -9.12 -0.30
CA HIS A 25 -20.07 -8.07 -0.65
C HIS A 25 -19.58 -8.21 -2.11
N PRO A 26 -19.71 -7.16 -2.96
CA PRO A 26 -19.41 -7.25 -4.40
C PRO A 26 -17.95 -7.58 -4.73
N ASN A 27 -17.02 -7.21 -3.84
CA ASN A 27 -15.58 -7.34 -4.07
C ASN A 27 -14.97 -8.58 -3.38
N LEU A 28 -15.78 -9.48 -2.83
CA LEU A 28 -15.31 -10.72 -2.21
C LEU A 28 -15.81 -11.94 -2.96
N ARG A 29 -15.00 -13.00 -2.93
CA ARG A 29 -15.36 -14.35 -3.38
C ARG A 29 -15.03 -15.33 -2.28
N LEU A 30 -16.04 -15.93 -1.68
CA LEU A 30 -15.85 -16.96 -0.67
C LEU A 30 -15.36 -18.25 -1.33
N VAL A 31 -14.15 -18.69 -0.96
CA VAL A 31 -13.56 -19.96 -1.41
C VAL A 31 -13.89 -21.08 -0.44
N GLY A 32 -13.94 -20.80 0.85
CA GLY A 32 -14.30 -21.76 1.86
C GLY A 32 -14.56 -21.13 3.23
N ASN A 33 -15.23 -21.88 4.08
CA ASN A 33 -15.39 -21.53 5.50
C ASN A 33 -15.13 -22.75 6.36
N PHE A 34 -14.36 -22.61 7.41
CA PHE A 34 -13.80 -23.70 8.19
C PHE A 34 -14.06 -23.49 9.67
N SER A 35 -14.33 -24.59 10.38
CA SER A 35 -14.54 -24.58 11.82
C SER A 35 -13.25 -24.71 12.63
N ASN A 36 -12.12 -24.95 11.97
CA ASN A 36 -10.82 -25.12 12.61
C ASN A 36 -9.66 -24.77 11.67
N ALA A 37 -8.51 -24.55 12.30
CA ALA A 37 -7.27 -24.16 11.63
C ALA A 37 -6.70 -25.24 10.68
N ILE A 38 -6.94 -26.53 10.96
CA ILE A 38 -6.35 -27.64 10.21
C ILE A 38 -7.00 -27.73 8.83
N GLU A 39 -8.33 -27.70 8.77
CA GLU A 39 -9.07 -27.70 7.50
C GLU A 39 -8.76 -26.46 6.67
N ALA A 40 -8.69 -25.29 7.31
CA ALA A 40 -8.32 -24.04 6.65
C ALA A 40 -6.92 -24.12 6.03
N LYS A 41 -5.93 -24.67 6.75
CA LYS A 41 -4.56 -24.84 6.23
C LYS A 41 -4.52 -25.68 4.96
N ASN A 42 -5.29 -26.75 4.89
CA ASN A 42 -5.37 -27.59 3.69
C ASN A 42 -5.92 -26.81 2.48
N CYS A 43 -6.94 -25.99 2.70
CA CYS A 43 -7.48 -25.13 1.65
C CYS A 43 -6.44 -24.12 1.11
N LEU A 44 -5.65 -23.51 2.02
CA LEU A 44 -4.61 -22.54 1.66
C LEU A 44 -3.43 -23.15 0.87
N THR A 45 -3.25 -24.47 0.94
CA THR A 45 -2.18 -25.14 0.17
C THR A 45 -2.53 -25.36 -1.31
N VAL A 46 -3.82 -25.40 -1.63
CA VAL A 46 -4.31 -25.75 -2.97
C VAL A 46 -5.01 -24.60 -3.69
N ASN A 47 -5.30 -23.51 -2.98
CA ASN A 47 -5.99 -22.34 -3.53
C ASN A 47 -5.19 -21.07 -3.26
N GLU A 48 -5.22 -20.15 -4.20
CA GLU A 48 -4.72 -18.79 -4.01
C GLU A 48 -5.76 -17.99 -3.21
N ILE A 49 -5.42 -17.68 -1.98
CA ILE A 49 -6.26 -16.93 -1.05
C ILE A 49 -5.64 -15.57 -0.76
N ASP A 50 -6.42 -14.52 -0.98
CA ASP A 50 -5.99 -13.14 -0.80
C ASP A 50 -6.26 -12.61 0.62
N LEU A 51 -7.33 -13.11 1.26
CA LEU A 51 -7.83 -12.61 2.54
C LEU A 51 -8.35 -13.72 3.43
N ILE A 52 -8.01 -13.66 4.73
CA ILE A 52 -8.57 -14.55 5.76
C ILE A 52 -9.33 -13.71 6.78
N PHE A 53 -10.60 -14.04 7.02
CA PHE A 53 -11.33 -13.64 8.22
C PHE A 53 -11.10 -14.71 9.28
N LEU A 54 -10.41 -14.36 10.36
CA LEU A 54 -9.85 -15.32 11.31
C LEU A 54 -10.29 -15.00 12.74
N ASP A 55 -10.96 -15.94 13.39
CA ASP A 55 -11.12 -15.85 14.84
C ASP A 55 -9.79 -16.13 15.54
N VAL A 56 -9.55 -15.40 16.61
CA VAL A 56 -8.39 -15.60 17.48
C VAL A 56 -8.61 -16.77 18.42
N GLU A 57 -9.83 -16.89 18.96
CA GLU A 57 -10.16 -17.87 20.00
C GLU A 57 -10.80 -19.13 19.41
N MET A 58 -9.96 -20.01 18.91
CA MET A 58 -10.39 -21.31 18.44
C MET A 58 -9.78 -22.42 19.32
N PRO A 59 -10.53 -23.53 19.53
CA PRO A 59 -10.00 -24.67 20.27
C PRO A 59 -8.82 -25.33 19.53
N VAL A 60 -7.91 -25.94 20.30
CA VAL A 60 -6.73 -26.67 19.85
C VAL A 60 -5.65 -25.77 19.27
N ILE A 61 -5.93 -25.00 18.22
CA ILE A 61 -5.00 -24.09 17.56
C ILE A 61 -5.67 -22.72 17.47
N ASN A 62 -5.18 -21.75 18.23
CA ASN A 62 -5.69 -20.39 18.15
C ASN A 62 -5.25 -19.69 16.86
N GLY A 63 -5.90 -18.55 16.52
CA GLY A 63 -5.65 -17.82 15.28
C GLY A 63 -4.20 -17.39 15.10
N PHE A 64 -3.49 -17.01 16.15
CA PHE A 64 -2.07 -16.61 16.06
C PHE A 64 -1.17 -17.80 15.74
N ASN A 65 -1.33 -18.92 16.45
CA ASN A 65 -0.57 -20.15 16.19
C ASN A 65 -0.84 -20.70 14.77
N PHE A 66 -2.08 -20.53 14.29
CA PHE A 66 -2.42 -20.86 12.91
C PHE A 66 -1.60 -20.02 11.91
N LEU A 67 -1.50 -18.70 12.12
CA LEU A 67 -0.71 -17.81 11.26
C LEU A 67 0.80 -18.11 11.28
N ASP A 68 1.33 -18.52 12.44
CA ASP A 68 2.74 -18.91 12.58
C ASP A 68 3.06 -20.17 11.78
N ALA A 69 2.07 -21.05 11.60
CA ALA A 69 2.22 -22.30 10.85
C ALA A 69 2.05 -22.12 9.32
N LEU A 70 1.73 -20.92 8.84
CA LEU A 70 1.58 -20.63 7.40
C LEU A 70 2.91 -20.23 6.76
N LYS A 71 3.25 -20.86 5.64
CA LYS A 71 4.43 -20.49 4.82
C LYS A 71 4.21 -19.20 4.04
N VAL A 72 3.02 -19.02 3.50
CA VAL A 72 2.59 -17.81 2.77
C VAL A 72 1.44 -17.21 3.55
N LYS A 73 1.53 -15.91 3.83
CA LYS A 73 0.52 -15.22 4.63
C LYS A 73 -0.34 -14.34 3.72
N PRO A 74 -1.61 -14.71 3.50
CA PRO A 74 -2.60 -13.81 2.91
C PRO A 74 -2.82 -12.59 3.82
N GLN A 75 -3.59 -11.63 3.36
CA GLN A 75 -4.06 -10.57 4.23
C GLN A 75 -4.96 -11.13 5.33
N ILE A 76 -4.87 -10.56 6.53
CA ILE A 76 -5.60 -11.05 7.71
C ILE A 76 -6.51 -9.97 8.24
N VAL A 77 -7.78 -10.32 8.42
CA VAL A 77 -8.73 -9.56 9.22
C VAL A 77 -9.13 -10.44 10.40
N PHE A 78 -8.71 -10.06 11.60
CA PHE A 78 -9.14 -10.76 12.80
C PHE A 78 -10.60 -10.43 13.13
N VAL A 79 -11.35 -11.44 13.58
CA VAL A 79 -12.75 -11.30 13.99
C VAL A 79 -12.90 -11.97 15.35
N THR A 80 -12.98 -11.22 16.44
CA THR A 80 -12.96 -11.80 17.80
C THR A 80 -13.80 -10.99 18.80
N ALA A 81 -14.21 -11.63 19.89
CA ALA A 81 -14.96 -10.97 20.97
C ALA A 81 -14.08 -10.11 21.88
N LYS A 82 -12.77 -10.43 21.98
CA LYS A 82 -11.87 -9.76 22.92
C LYS A 82 -11.16 -8.57 22.29
N THR A 83 -11.09 -7.47 23.03
CA THR A 83 -10.39 -6.23 22.62
C THR A 83 -8.88 -6.30 22.85
N ASP A 84 -8.43 -7.12 23.79
CA ASP A 84 -7.04 -7.16 24.25
C ASP A 84 -6.05 -7.67 23.19
N TYR A 85 -6.57 -8.36 22.16
CA TYR A 85 -5.75 -8.86 21.06
C TYR A 85 -5.41 -7.81 19.98
N ALA A 86 -5.97 -6.60 20.06
CA ALA A 86 -5.74 -5.57 19.06
C ALA A 86 -4.24 -5.19 18.95
N MET A 87 -3.53 -5.09 20.08
CA MET A 87 -2.09 -4.84 20.10
C MET A 87 -1.31 -5.98 19.43
N LYS A 88 -1.68 -7.23 19.74
CA LYS A 88 -1.05 -8.41 19.17
C LYS A 88 -1.36 -8.57 17.68
N ALA A 89 -2.57 -8.24 17.24
CA ALA A 89 -2.91 -8.22 15.82
C ALA A 89 -2.01 -7.28 15.00
N PHE A 90 -1.58 -6.17 15.61
CA PHE A 90 -0.63 -5.25 14.98
C PHE A 90 0.77 -5.88 14.76
N GLU A 91 1.26 -6.72 15.67
CA GLU A 91 2.52 -7.45 15.53
C GLU A 91 2.49 -8.42 14.34
N TYR A 92 1.32 -8.98 14.02
CA TYR A 92 1.08 -9.85 12.87
C TYR A 92 0.82 -9.11 11.56
N ASN A 93 0.93 -7.76 11.54
CA ASN A 93 0.62 -6.93 10.38
C ASN A 93 -0.79 -7.19 9.81
N ALA A 94 -1.76 -7.42 10.70
CA ALA A 94 -3.14 -7.61 10.29
C ALA A 94 -3.66 -6.40 9.51
N THR A 95 -4.43 -6.66 8.46
CA THR A 95 -5.07 -5.63 7.65
C THR A 95 -6.09 -4.85 8.46
N ASP A 96 -6.86 -5.56 9.29
CA ASP A 96 -7.81 -4.95 10.23
C ASP A 96 -8.17 -5.92 11.37
N TYR A 97 -8.93 -5.39 12.31
CA TYR A 97 -9.42 -6.07 13.50
C TYR A 97 -10.91 -5.76 13.70
N LEU A 98 -11.76 -6.76 13.70
CA LEU A 98 -13.20 -6.64 13.86
C LEU A 98 -13.63 -7.24 15.20
N GLN A 99 -14.23 -6.40 16.04
CA GLN A 99 -14.81 -6.85 17.30
C GLN A 99 -16.22 -7.41 17.05
N LYS A 100 -16.51 -8.58 17.61
CA LYS A 100 -17.85 -9.16 17.62
C LYS A 100 -18.76 -8.41 18.63
N PRO A 101 -20.03 -8.11 18.28
CA PRO A 101 -20.71 -8.39 17.02
C PRO A 101 -20.25 -7.47 15.88
N VAL A 102 -19.97 -8.05 14.71
CA VAL A 102 -19.46 -7.31 13.56
C VAL A 102 -20.57 -6.50 12.91
N SER A 103 -20.45 -5.18 12.88
CA SER A 103 -21.34 -4.32 12.10
C SER A 103 -20.98 -4.29 10.62
N ILE A 104 -21.98 -4.05 9.76
CA ILE A 104 -21.78 -3.96 8.32
C ILE A 104 -20.77 -2.88 7.95
N ASP A 105 -20.84 -1.70 8.60
CA ASP A 105 -19.94 -0.57 8.32
C ASP A 105 -18.48 -0.91 8.64
N ARG A 106 -18.23 -1.58 9.79
CA ARG A 106 -16.88 -2.01 10.17
C ARG A 106 -16.36 -3.09 9.24
N PHE A 107 -17.21 -4.03 8.85
CA PHE A 107 -16.86 -5.06 7.86
C PHE A 107 -16.46 -4.42 6.52
N ASN A 108 -17.29 -3.50 5.99
CA ASN A 108 -17.01 -2.81 4.74
C ASN A 108 -15.71 -1.98 4.80
N ALA A 109 -15.44 -1.33 5.94
CA ALA A 109 -14.19 -0.59 6.14
C ALA A 109 -12.96 -1.52 6.12
N ALA A 110 -13.05 -2.71 6.72
CA ALA A 110 -11.97 -3.70 6.70
C ALA A 110 -11.74 -4.25 5.27
N VAL A 111 -12.82 -4.54 4.54
CA VAL A 111 -12.71 -4.99 3.15
C VAL A 111 -12.11 -3.91 2.26
N LYS A 112 -12.50 -2.64 2.45
CA LYS A 112 -11.91 -1.52 1.72
C LYS A 112 -10.39 -1.45 1.92
N ARG A 113 -9.90 -1.57 3.16
CA ARG A 113 -8.45 -1.64 3.46
C ARG A 113 -7.78 -2.83 2.79
N ALA A 114 -8.44 -4.00 2.81
CA ALA A 114 -7.92 -5.19 2.13
C ALA A 114 -7.81 -4.99 0.62
N MET A 115 -8.77 -4.33 -0.01
CA MET A 115 -8.73 -3.98 -1.44
C MET A 115 -7.60 -2.99 -1.75
N GLU A 116 -7.44 -1.95 -0.94
CA GLU A 116 -6.35 -0.96 -1.09
C GLU A 116 -4.98 -1.65 -0.97
N ASN A 117 -4.78 -2.51 0.03
CA ASN A 117 -3.54 -3.26 0.18
C ASN A 117 -3.30 -4.23 -0.99
N TYR A 118 -4.35 -4.88 -1.48
CA TYR A 118 -4.25 -5.80 -2.62
C TYR A 118 -3.85 -5.07 -3.90
N SER A 119 -4.43 -3.90 -4.16
CA SER A 119 -4.08 -3.08 -5.32
C SER A 119 -2.59 -2.68 -5.30
N ILE A 120 -2.06 -2.33 -4.13
CA ILE A 120 -0.63 -1.99 -3.97
C ILE A 120 0.28 -3.19 -4.27
N THR A 121 -0.16 -4.42 -3.95
CA THR A 121 0.68 -5.63 -4.09
C THR A 121 0.48 -6.38 -5.41
N HIS A 122 -0.68 -6.22 -6.06
CA HIS A 122 -1.11 -7.00 -7.23
C HIS A 122 -1.51 -6.14 -8.43
N GLU A 123 -1.31 -4.82 -8.39
CA GLU A 123 -1.26 -4.10 -9.66
C GLU A 123 -0.20 -4.79 -10.51
N PRO A 124 -0.55 -5.26 -11.73
CA PRO A 124 0.46 -5.81 -12.60
C PRO A 124 1.57 -4.76 -12.69
N PRO A 125 2.83 -5.17 -12.77
CA PRO A 125 3.91 -4.26 -13.08
C PRO A 125 3.66 -3.74 -14.51
N LEU A 126 2.76 -2.79 -14.66
CA LEU A 126 2.59 -1.99 -15.86
C LEU A 126 3.75 -1.02 -16.03
N GLU A 127 4.72 -1.10 -15.15
CA GLU A 127 5.98 -0.40 -15.29
C GLU A 127 7.12 -1.29 -14.79
N SER A 128 7.75 -2.01 -15.72
CA SER A 128 9.15 -2.42 -15.61
C SER A 128 10.00 -1.13 -15.60
N GLY A 129 9.92 -0.34 -14.53
CA GLY A 129 10.54 0.96 -14.41
C GLY A 129 11.39 1.05 -13.15
N GLU A 130 12.37 1.92 -13.19
CA GLU A 130 13.15 2.31 -12.03
C GLU A 130 12.22 2.73 -10.88
N HIS A 131 12.54 2.31 -9.67
CA HIS A 131 11.79 2.65 -8.47
C HIS A 131 12.75 3.01 -7.33
N ILE A 132 12.27 3.80 -6.41
CA ILE A 132 12.96 4.12 -5.16
C ILE A 132 12.15 3.66 -3.96
N PHE A 133 12.86 3.35 -2.86
CA PHE A 133 12.23 3.09 -1.58
C PHE A 133 12.37 4.30 -0.68
N ILE A 134 11.25 4.86 -0.25
CA ILE A 134 11.23 5.94 0.75
C ILE A 134 10.76 5.41 2.10
N LYS A 135 11.29 5.98 3.20
CA LYS A 135 10.78 5.71 4.55
C LYS A 135 9.73 6.76 4.88
N SER A 136 8.47 6.37 4.95
CA SER A 136 7.37 7.21 5.39
C SER A 136 6.59 6.48 6.49
N ASN A 137 6.35 7.15 7.62
CA ASN A 137 5.60 6.59 8.76
C ASN A 137 6.06 5.18 9.20
N LEU A 138 7.38 5.01 9.40
CA LEU A 138 8.02 3.74 9.81
C LEU A 138 7.90 2.60 8.79
N LYS A 139 7.34 2.83 7.61
CA LYS A 139 7.22 1.86 6.52
C LYS A 139 8.14 2.24 5.36
N LYS A 140 8.66 1.23 4.65
CA LYS A 140 9.30 1.43 3.34
C LYS A 140 8.20 1.43 2.29
N LEU A 141 8.04 2.56 1.59
CA LEU A 141 7.11 2.71 0.48
C LEU A 141 7.91 2.64 -0.83
N LYS A 142 7.50 1.75 -1.74
CA LYS A 142 8.03 1.66 -3.10
C LYS A 142 7.35 2.71 -3.97
N ILE A 143 8.11 3.58 -4.61
CA ILE A 143 7.60 4.58 -5.56
C ILE A 143 8.29 4.40 -6.90
N TYR A 144 7.51 4.20 -7.94
CA TYR A 144 8.02 4.19 -9.31
C TYR A 144 8.42 5.60 -9.74
N THR A 145 9.61 5.73 -10.30
CA THR A 145 10.18 7.04 -10.68
C THR A 145 9.34 7.73 -11.76
N SER A 146 8.69 6.96 -12.64
CA SER A 146 7.75 7.48 -13.66
C SER A 146 6.55 8.21 -13.06
N LYS A 147 6.08 7.83 -11.87
CA LYS A 147 4.97 8.50 -11.16
C LYS A 147 5.40 9.78 -10.43
N ILE A 148 6.68 9.98 -10.18
CA ILE A 148 7.17 11.18 -9.50
C ILE A 148 7.10 12.37 -10.43
N LYS A 149 6.39 13.42 -10.01
CA LYS A 149 6.30 14.72 -10.70
C LYS A 149 7.46 15.63 -10.33
N TRP A 150 7.64 15.84 -9.03
CA TRP A 150 8.76 16.60 -8.47
C TRP A 150 9.02 16.24 -7.03
N ILE A 151 10.16 16.67 -6.55
CA ILE A 151 10.59 16.55 -5.16
C ILE A 151 10.88 17.94 -4.64
N GLU A 152 10.38 18.26 -3.47
CA GLU A 152 10.44 19.58 -2.84
C GLU A 152 11.04 19.50 -1.45
N ALA A 153 11.96 20.43 -1.12
CA ALA A 153 12.45 20.59 0.25
C ALA A 153 11.35 21.21 1.13
N TYR A 154 11.05 20.58 2.25
CA TYR A 154 10.01 21.00 3.18
C TYR A 154 10.50 20.95 4.63
N GLY A 155 11.11 22.05 5.10
CA GLY A 155 11.81 22.09 6.38
C GLY A 155 12.91 21.03 6.45
N ASP A 156 12.88 20.19 7.49
CA ASP A 156 13.79 19.06 7.68
C ASP A 156 13.40 17.81 6.89
N TYR A 157 12.32 17.89 6.11
CA TYR A 157 11.78 16.80 5.30
C TYR A 157 11.94 17.11 3.80
N VAL A 158 11.77 16.07 3.03
CA VAL A 158 11.62 16.15 1.57
C VAL A 158 10.22 15.63 1.23
N LYS A 159 9.49 16.42 0.44
CA LYS A 159 8.16 16.06 -0.06
C LYS A 159 8.30 15.48 -1.45
N VAL A 160 7.95 14.21 -1.60
CA VAL A 160 7.88 13.51 -2.89
C VAL A 160 6.45 13.61 -3.41
N VAL A 161 6.26 14.32 -4.52
CA VAL A 161 4.96 14.53 -5.15
C VAL A 161 4.83 13.61 -6.35
N THR A 162 3.84 12.73 -6.31
CA THR A 162 3.50 11.79 -7.37
C THR A 162 2.20 12.19 -8.06
N GLU A 163 1.75 11.41 -9.02
CA GLU A 163 0.46 11.61 -9.67
C GLU A 163 -0.71 11.44 -8.69
N ASP A 164 -0.57 10.50 -7.77
CA ASP A 164 -1.66 10.05 -6.89
C ASP A 164 -1.58 10.63 -5.47
N ALA A 165 -0.37 10.99 -5.00
CA ALA A 165 -0.14 11.33 -3.59
C ALA A 165 1.05 12.29 -3.38
N SER A 166 1.17 12.77 -2.12
CA SER A 166 2.36 13.47 -1.64
C SER A 166 2.86 12.80 -0.36
N ASN A 167 4.15 12.44 -0.33
CA ASN A 167 4.77 11.74 0.79
C ASN A 167 5.87 12.59 1.41
N LEU A 168 5.83 12.80 2.74
CA LEU A 168 6.90 13.44 3.49
C LEU A 168 7.91 12.39 3.96
N VAL A 169 9.19 12.65 3.69
CA VAL A 169 10.30 11.75 3.98
C VAL A 169 11.37 12.49 4.75
N LEU A 170 11.82 11.94 5.85
CA LEU A 170 12.99 12.47 6.56
C LEU A 170 14.25 12.11 5.75
N SER A 171 14.69 13.01 4.90
CA SER A 171 15.80 12.84 3.98
C SER A 171 16.31 14.20 3.48
N THR A 172 17.33 14.20 2.63
CA THR A 172 17.90 15.42 2.04
C THR A 172 17.70 15.45 0.53
N MET A 173 17.65 16.64 -0.05
CA MET A 173 17.60 16.83 -1.50
C MET A 173 18.81 16.21 -2.20
N LYS A 174 19.97 16.19 -1.55
CA LYS A 174 21.20 15.59 -2.08
C LYS A 174 21.10 14.06 -2.15
N SER A 175 20.46 13.41 -1.17
CA SER A 175 20.23 11.97 -1.20
C SER A 175 19.35 11.61 -2.42
N PHE A 176 18.22 12.28 -2.58
CA PHE A 176 17.35 12.06 -3.74
C PHE A 176 18.02 12.33 -5.09
N GLU A 177 18.89 13.36 -5.17
CA GLU A 177 19.65 13.67 -6.38
C GLU A 177 20.63 12.53 -6.76
N ASN A 178 21.13 11.79 -5.78
CA ASN A 178 22.00 10.63 -6.00
C ASN A 178 21.22 9.34 -6.33
N ASP A 179 20.02 9.18 -5.74
CA ASP A 179 19.22 7.96 -5.87
C ASP A 179 18.38 7.92 -7.16
N LEU A 180 18.21 9.09 -7.80
CA LEU A 180 17.39 9.23 -9.00
C LEU A 180 18.23 9.29 -10.28
N SER A 181 17.70 8.70 -11.36
CA SER A 181 18.32 8.77 -12.69
C SER A 181 18.46 10.23 -13.16
N LYS A 182 19.67 10.61 -13.57
CA LYS A 182 19.97 11.95 -14.09
C LYS A 182 19.39 12.19 -15.49
N GLU A 183 18.99 11.14 -16.18
CA GLU A 183 18.34 11.22 -17.48
C GLU A 183 16.88 11.66 -17.34
N ARG A 184 16.23 11.29 -16.24
CA ARG A 184 14.82 11.59 -15.99
C ARG A 184 14.63 12.74 -15.00
N PHE A 185 15.55 12.93 -14.05
CA PHE A 185 15.42 13.93 -12.98
C PHE A 185 16.52 14.98 -13.01
N ILE A 186 16.11 16.22 -12.89
CA ILE A 186 17.02 17.35 -12.85
C ILE A 186 16.73 18.26 -11.65
N ARG A 187 17.79 18.64 -10.93
CA ARG A 187 17.68 19.64 -9.88
C ARG A 187 17.69 21.04 -10.47
N VAL A 188 16.55 21.70 -10.45
CA VAL A 188 16.34 23.03 -11.06
C VAL A 188 16.45 24.18 -10.06
N HIS A 189 16.33 23.88 -8.76
CA HIS A 189 16.41 24.87 -7.68
C HIS A 189 17.05 24.23 -6.43
N LYS A 190 17.53 25.06 -5.48
CA LYS A 190 18.00 24.52 -4.19
C LYS A 190 16.98 23.64 -3.49
N SER A 191 15.69 23.94 -3.70
CA SER A 191 14.56 23.25 -3.06
C SER A 191 13.76 22.35 -4.01
N PHE A 192 14.13 22.19 -5.30
CA PHE A 192 13.33 21.42 -6.25
C PHE A 192 14.17 20.53 -7.17
N ILE A 193 13.76 19.26 -7.27
CA ILE A 193 14.15 18.31 -8.32
C ILE A 193 12.88 17.98 -9.09
N ILE A 194 12.91 18.03 -10.41
CA ILE A 194 11.74 17.75 -11.27
C ILE A 194 11.99 16.56 -12.18
N ASN A 195 10.92 15.87 -12.52
CA ASN A 195 10.89 14.87 -13.58
C ASN A 195 10.75 15.61 -14.92
N ILE A 196 11.72 15.42 -15.81
CA ILE A 196 11.80 16.09 -17.13
C ILE A 196 10.60 15.70 -17.99
N GLU A 197 10.18 14.43 -17.95
CA GLU A 197 9.05 13.89 -18.73
C GLU A 197 7.69 14.51 -18.34
N LYS A 198 7.60 15.11 -17.14
CA LYS A 198 6.36 15.74 -16.63
C LYS A 198 6.32 17.25 -16.84
N VAL A 199 7.33 17.83 -17.47
CA VAL A 199 7.37 19.27 -17.76
C VAL A 199 6.50 19.56 -18.99
N GLU A 200 5.43 20.33 -18.80
CA GLU A 200 4.52 20.73 -19.88
C GLU A 200 5.00 22.01 -20.58
N ARG A 201 5.50 22.97 -19.80
CA ARG A 201 5.98 24.26 -20.28
C ARG A 201 7.10 24.79 -19.40
N TYR A 202 7.96 25.62 -19.93
CA TYR A 202 8.96 26.33 -19.13
C TYR A 202 9.34 27.68 -19.75
N ASN A 203 9.84 28.56 -18.91
CA ASN A 203 10.42 29.85 -19.32
C ASN A 203 11.70 30.16 -18.53
N SER A 204 12.15 31.41 -18.54
CA SER A 204 13.35 31.84 -17.82
C SER A 204 13.25 31.81 -16.29
N LYS A 205 12.04 31.71 -15.71
CA LYS A 205 11.78 31.84 -14.27
C LYS A 205 11.25 30.58 -13.63
N PHE A 206 10.47 29.78 -14.35
CA PHE A 206 9.82 28.57 -13.81
C PHE A 206 9.58 27.50 -14.88
N ALA A 207 9.41 26.25 -14.43
CA ALA A 207 8.86 25.13 -15.17
C ALA A 207 7.43 24.84 -14.66
N GLU A 208 6.53 24.47 -15.58
CA GLU A 208 5.13 24.11 -15.28
C GLU A 208 4.96 22.59 -15.36
N ILE A 209 4.43 22.01 -14.27
CA ILE A 209 4.06 20.59 -14.17
C ILE A 209 2.61 20.54 -13.68
N GLY A 210 1.67 20.28 -14.58
CA GLY A 210 0.25 20.48 -14.30
C GLY A 210 -0.03 21.91 -13.85
N PRO A 211 -0.80 22.12 -12.78
CA PRO A 211 -1.11 23.48 -12.28
C PRO A 211 0.04 24.14 -11.50
N THR A 212 1.16 23.46 -11.27
CA THR A 212 2.21 23.92 -10.37
C THR A 212 3.36 24.57 -11.14
N LYS A 213 3.74 25.78 -10.69
CA LYS A 213 4.91 26.52 -11.20
C LYS A 213 6.10 26.32 -10.28
N ILE A 214 7.15 25.65 -10.78
CA ILE A 214 8.37 25.34 -10.04
C ILE A 214 9.47 26.33 -10.42
N PRO A 215 10.05 27.07 -9.47
CA PRO A 215 11.04 28.09 -9.74
C PRO A 215 12.34 27.49 -10.28
N LEU A 216 12.97 28.19 -11.23
CA LEU A 216 14.27 27.83 -11.80
C LEU A 216 15.37 28.75 -11.25
N SER A 217 16.49 28.16 -10.81
CA SER A 217 17.70 28.91 -10.51
C SER A 217 18.37 29.44 -11.80
N ARG A 218 18.98 30.62 -11.75
CA ARG A 218 19.57 31.28 -12.91
C ARG A 218 20.50 30.36 -13.71
N ASN A 219 21.35 29.60 -13.05
CA ASN A 219 22.35 28.71 -13.67
C ASN A 219 21.79 27.33 -14.10
N LYS A 220 20.51 27.01 -13.86
CA LYS A 220 19.93 25.71 -14.19
C LYS A 220 19.02 25.71 -15.40
N LYS A 221 18.71 26.90 -15.96
CA LYS A 221 17.88 27.06 -17.16
C LYS A 221 18.45 26.34 -18.37
N GLU A 222 19.75 26.55 -18.65
CA GLU A 222 20.42 25.92 -19.78
C GLU A 222 20.49 24.40 -19.66
N ASN A 223 20.70 23.92 -18.43
CA ASN A 223 20.70 22.49 -18.14
C ASN A 223 19.31 21.85 -18.38
N LEU A 224 18.23 22.53 -17.97
CA LEU A 224 16.87 22.07 -18.25
C LEU A 224 16.58 22.08 -19.76
N ALA A 225 16.94 23.14 -20.47
CA ALA A 225 16.75 23.23 -21.92
C ALA A 225 17.48 22.11 -22.68
N LYS A 226 18.75 21.82 -22.28
CA LYS A 226 19.52 20.70 -22.86
C LYS A 226 18.88 19.33 -22.54
N ALA A 227 18.40 19.13 -21.31
CA ALA A 227 17.77 17.89 -20.91
C ALA A 227 16.45 17.63 -21.67
N LEU A 228 15.62 18.67 -21.85
CA LEU A 228 14.37 18.58 -22.62
C LEU A 228 14.58 18.43 -24.14
N ALA A 229 15.74 18.85 -24.66
CA ALA A 229 16.05 18.64 -26.08
C ALA A 229 16.65 17.25 -26.37
N ALA A 230 17.10 16.53 -25.34
CA ALA A 230 17.68 15.19 -25.44
C ALA A 230 16.67 14.06 -25.11
N SER A 231 15.48 14.43 -24.60
CA SER A 231 14.35 13.52 -24.30
C SER A 231 13.41 13.45 -25.49
#